data_276fdf897384c0ba5a4a8a5cac5d88c2
#
_entry.id   276fdf897384c0ba5a4a8a5cac5d88c2
#
_cell.length_a   1.000
_cell.length_b   1.000
_cell.length_c   1.000
_cell.angle_alpha   90.00
_cell.angle_beta   90.00
_cell.angle_gamma   90.00
#
_symmetry.space_group_name_H-M   'P 1'
#
loop_
_entity.id
_entity.type
_entity.pdbx_description
1 polymer ?
#
loop_
_entity_poly.entity_id
_entity_poly.type
_entity_poly.pdbx_seq_one_letter_code
_entity_poly.pdbx_strand_id
1 'polypeptide(L)'
;DHKDAWDKAFGLMNKNAAGDAMSENYADSLASTVESNKDSFSEEEYETLCKDIETIRGIEEEIAKLEKEIAASDSSDSSSSKSDESTAVFKAFKGKDLDGNDVDDSLFAKNKVTVVNFWFSGCKPCVGELSKLNELNEKLKEMGGEVVGINTDTLDNNEAGIKEAKEILKAQGASYKNLTFDSNSTVGKYAGNIMAFPTTV
;
A
#
# COMPACT_ATOMS: atom_id res chain seq x y z
N ASP A 1 -28.64 -13.77 1.74
CA ASP A 1 -27.95 -12.59 2.29
C ASP A 1 -26.64 -12.40 1.52
N HIS A 2 -26.34 -11.16 1.05
CA HIS A 2 -25.15 -10.84 0.26
C HIS A 2 -23.86 -11.37 0.91
N LYS A 3 -23.76 -11.24 2.24
CA LYS A 3 -22.60 -11.70 2.99
C LYS A 3 -22.36 -13.20 2.87
N ASP A 4 -23.41 -13.99 2.99
CA ASP A 4 -23.29 -15.44 2.97
C ASP A 4 -22.88 -15.96 1.58
N ALA A 5 -23.38 -15.33 0.50
CA ALA A 5 -23.00 -15.65 -0.87
C ALA A 5 -21.49 -15.32 -1.12
N TRP A 6 -21.02 -14.19 -0.64
CA TRP A 6 -19.62 -13.79 -0.78
C TRP A 6 -18.67 -14.62 0.09
N ASP A 7 -19.02 -14.93 1.34
CA ASP A 7 -18.22 -15.82 2.21
C ASP A 7 -18.02 -17.19 1.55
N LYS A 8 -19.05 -17.69 0.86
CA LYS A 8 -19.01 -18.95 0.12
C LYS A 8 -18.13 -18.83 -1.14
N ALA A 9 -18.28 -17.75 -1.91
CA ALA A 9 -17.47 -17.48 -3.09
C ALA A 9 -15.98 -17.36 -2.74
N PHE A 10 -15.62 -16.59 -1.73
CA PHE A 10 -14.25 -16.47 -1.24
C PHE A 10 -13.69 -17.77 -0.68
N GLY A 11 -14.52 -18.59 -0.03
CA GLY A 11 -14.14 -19.92 0.42
C GLY A 11 -13.75 -20.86 -0.74
N LEU A 12 -14.34 -20.68 -1.92
CA LEU A 12 -14.02 -21.42 -3.13
C LEU A 12 -12.76 -20.88 -3.81
N MET A 13 -12.56 -19.56 -3.83
CA MET A 13 -11.36 -18.92 -4.37
C MET A 13 -10.10 -19.34 -3.63
N ASN A 14 -10.11 -19.38 -2.31
CA ASN A 14 -8.95 -19.75 -1.48
C ASN A 14 -8.47 -21.18 -1.69
N LYS A 15 -9.23 -22.03 -2.36
CA LYS A 15 -8.81 -23.40 -2.71
C LYS A 15 -8.00 -23.46 -4.01
N ASN A 16 -8.10 -22.44 -4.87
CA ASN A 16 -7.56 -22.46 -6.23
C ASN A 16 -6.53 -21.36 -6.55
N ALA A 17 -6.37 -20.34 -5.72
CA ALA A 17 -5.53 -19.18 -6.00
C ALA A 17 -4.70 -18.75 -4.79
N ALA A 18 -3.56 -19.37 -4.59
CA ALA A 18 -2.47 -18.75 -3.87
C ALA A 18 -1.71 -17.89 -4.89
N GLY A 19 -2.02 -16.60 -5.02
CA GLY A 19 -1.10 -15.70 -5.67
C GLY A 19 -1.59 -14.52 -6.51
N ASP A 20 -2.85 -14.46 -6.94
CA ASP A 20 -3.29 -13.41 -7.90
C ASP A 20 -4.38 -12.48 -7.36
N ALA A 21 -4.15 -11.88 -6.22
CA ALA A 21 -5.16 -11.02 -5.57
C ALA A 21 -5.20 -9.57 -6.06
N MET A 22 -4.46 -9.21 -7.09
CA MET A 22 -4.44 -7.85 -7.68
C MET A 22 -4.09 -7.89 -9.17
N SER A 23 -4.82 -8.66 -9.98
CA SER A 23 -4.70 -8.56 -11.44
C SER A 23 -5.62 -7.44 -11.97
N GLU A 24 -5.22 -6.82 -13.08
CA GLU A 24 -5.98 -5.78 -13.81
C GLU A 24 -7.41 -6.22 -14.24
N ASN A 25 -7.82 -7.45 -13.92
CA ASN A 25 -9.10 -8.06 -14.27
C ASN A 25 -9.67 -8.85 -13.07
N TYR A 26 -9.75 -8.21 -11.90
CA TYR A 26 -10.26 -8.87 -10.69
C TYR A 26 -11.71 -9.31 -10.83
N ALA A 27 -12.58 -8.49 -11.44
CA ALA A 27 -13.96 -8.83 -11.73
C ALA A 27 -14.08 -10.07 -12.63
N ASP A 28 -13.21 -10.23 -13.62
CA ASP A 28 -13.21 -11.40 -14.51
C ASP A 28 -12.76 -12.67 -13.78
N SER A 29 -11.81 -12.55 -12.85
CA SER A 29 -11.37 -13.66 -12.00
C SER A 29 -12.52 -14.12 -11.08
N LEU A 30 -13.24 -13.18 -10.47
CA LEU A 30 -14.42 -13.45 -9.66
C LEU A 30 -15.52 -14.12 -10.50
N ALA A 31 -15.84 -13.58 -11.68
CA ALA A 31 -16.85 -14.12 -12.59
C ALA A 31 -16.53 -15.56 -12.98
N SER A 32 -15.28 -15.83 -13.35
CA SER A 32 -14.82 -17.18 -13.71
C SER A 32 -14.96 -18.17 -12.54
N THR A 33 -14.66 -17.74 -11.33
CA THR A 33 -14.81 -18.59 -10.13
C THR A 33 -16.27 -18.87 -9.81
N VAL A 34 -17.12 -17.86 -9.86
CA VAL A 34 -18.57 -18.01 -9.60
C VAL A 34 -19.22 -18.89 -10.66
N GLU A 35 -18.92 -18.68 -11.95
CA GLU A 35 -19.45 -19.49 -13.06
C GLU A 35 -18.99 -20.95 -12.95
N SER A 36 -17.70 -21.19 -12.67
CA SER A 36 -17.14 -22.55 -12.53
C SER A 36 -17.72 -23.33 -11.35
N ASN A 37 -18.30 -22.63 -10.38
CA ASN A 37 -18.90 -23.24 -9.18
C ASN A 37 -20.40 -22.97 -9.06
N LYS A 38 -21.06 -22.69 -10.17
CA LYS A 38 -22.50 -22.32 -10.23
C LYS A 38 -23.39 -23.26 -9.43
N ASP A 39 -23.16 -24.56 -9.54
CA ASP A 39 -23.93 -25.60 -8.83
C ASP A 39 -23.79 -25.55 -7.30
N SER A 40 -22.84 -24.78 -6.80
CA SER A 40 -22.59 -24.56 -5.37
C SER A 40 -23.44 -23.43 -4.79
N PHE A 41 -24.09 -22.62 -5.61
CA PHE A 41 -24.93 -21.48 -5.22
C PHE A 41 -26.40 -21.75 -5.48
N SER A 42 -27.27 -21.14 -4.68
CA SER A 42 -28.69 -21.04 -5.04
C SER A 42 -28.87 -20.04 -6.20
N GLU A 43 -29.97 -20.09 -6.88
CA GLU A 43 -30.26 -19.16 -8.01
C GLU A 43 -30.21 -17.71 -7.55
N GLU A 44 -30.75 -17.39 -6.38
CA GLU A 44 -30.73 -16.06 -5.78
C GLU A 44 -29.30 -15.61 -5.38
N GLU A 45 -28.46 -16.49 -4.80
CA GLU A 45 -27.08 -16.23 -4.48
C GLU A 45 -26.27 -15.96 -5.74
N TYR A 46 -26.45 -16.78 -6.77
CA TYR A 46 -25.76 -16.65 -8.05
C TYR A 46 -26.10 -15.34 -8.76
N GLU A 47 -27.39 -14.97 -8.85
CA GLU A 47 -27.82 -13.71 -9.44
C GLU A 47 -27.23 -12.50 -8.68
N THR A 48 -27.22 -12.57 -7.35
CA THR A 48 -26.62 -11.52 -6.50
C THR A 48 -25.13 -11.35 -6.78
N LEU A 49 -24.37 -12.45 -6.81
CA LEU A 49 -22.94 -12.42 -7.10
C LEU A 49 -22.65 -11.88 -8.51
N CYS A 50 -23.41 -12.30 -9.52
CA CYS A 50 -23.26 -11.78 -10.88
C CYS A 50 -23.48 -10.27 -10.96
N LYS A 51 -24.52 -9.75 -10.27
CA LYS A 51 -24.82 -8.32 -10.23
C LYS A 51 -23.74 -7.51 -9.53
N ASP A 52 -23.21 -8.03 -8.43
CA ASP A 52 -22.14 -7.38 -7.70
C ASP A 52 -20.83 -7.37 -8.52
N ILE A 53 -20.53 -8.47 -9.23
CA ILE A 53 -19.36 -8.56 -10.13
C ILE A 53 -19.47 -7.55 -11.28
N GLU A 54 -20.65 -7.37 -11.87
CA GLU A 54 -20.87 -6.34 -12.89
C GLU A 54 -20.64 -4.93 -12.33
N THR A 55 -21.01 -4.68 -11.08
CA THR A 55 -20.73 -3.42 -10.39
C THR A 55 -19.23 -3.21 -10.20
N ILE A 56 -18.49 -4.23 -9.79
CA ILE A 56 -17.03 -4.21 -9.63
C ILE A 56 -16.36 -3.92 -10.98
N ARG A 57 -16.80 -4.60 -12.06
CA ARG A 57 -16.29 -4.36 -13.42
C ARG A 57 -16.49 -2.91 -13.87
N GLY A 58 -17.65 -2.32 -13.60
CA GLY A 58 -17.91 -0.91 -13.90
C GLY A 58 -16.97 0.05 -13.14
N ILE A 59 -16.64 -0.27 -11.89
CA ILE A 59 -15.69 0.50 -11.09
C ILE A 59 -14.26 0.35 -11.64
N GLU A 60 -13.84 -0.86 -12.04
CA GLU A 60 -12.53 -1.10 -12.68
C GLU A 60 -12.38 -0.30 -13.98
N GLU A 61 -13.42 -0.26 -14.82
CA GLU A 61 -13.43 0.55 -16.05
C GLU A 61 -13.32 2.05 -15.75
N GLU A 62 -14.00 2.54 -14.71
CA GLU A 62 -13.95 3.94 -14.30
C GLU A 62 -12.58 4.31 -13.73
N ILE A 63 -11.97 3.44 -12.94
CA ILE A 63 -10.58 3.58 -12.45
C ILE A 63 -9.62 3.67 -13.63
N ALA A 64 -9.68 2.72 -14.58
CA ALA A 64 -8.83 2.71 -15.77
C ALA A 64 -8.99 3.96 -16.65
N LYS A 65 -10.20 4.55 -16.67
CA LYS A 65 -10.47 5.80 -17.37
C LYS A 65 -9.84 6.99 -16.65
N LEU A 66 -9.99 7.07 -15.32
CA LEU A 66 -9.39 8.12 -14.50
C LEU A 66 -7.85 8.07 -14.55
N GLU A 67 -7.27 6.89 -14.54
CA GLU A 67 -5.84 6.69 -14.70
C GLU A 67 -5.33 7.21 -16.04
N LYS A 68 -6.08 6.98 -17.13
CA LYS A 68 -5.76 7.54 -18.45
C LYS A 68 -5.89 9.06 -18.50
N GLU A 69 -6.88 9.64 -17.81
CA GLU A 69 -7.06 11.09 -17.73
C GLU A 69 -5.94 11.74 -16.91
N ILE A 70 -5.50 11.09 -15.82
CA ILE A 70 -4.35 11.54 -15.02
C ILE A 70 -3.06 11.45 -15.86
N ALA A 71 -2.83 10.37 -16.58
CA ALA A 71 -1.68 10.21 -17.46
C ALA A 71 -1.68 11.21 -18.64
N ALA A 72 -2.85 11.64 -19.10
CA ALA A 72 -2.97 12.65 -20.17
C ALA A 72 -2.77 14.08 -19.70
N SER A 73 -2.96 14.37 -18.40
CA SER A 73 -2.73 15.69 -17.82
C SER A 73 -1.27 15.96 -17.44
N ASP A 74 -0.41 14.94 -17.45
CA ASP A 74 1.00 15.01 -17.04
C ASP A 74 1.98 14.90 -18.24
N SER A 75 1.57 15.38 -19.43
CA SER A 75 2.43 15.40 -20.61
C SER A 75 3.36 16.60 -20.64
N SER A 76 4.44 16.55 -19.86
CA SER A 76 5.73 17.13 -20.23
C SER A 76 6.86 16.52 -19.37
N ASP A 77 7.39 15.43 -19.71
CA ASP A 77 8.77 15.11 -20.09
C ASP A 77 8.99 13.59 -20.20
N SER A 78 9.66 13.19 -21.28
CA SER A 78 9.79 11.83 -21.75
C SER A 78 10.86 11.01 -21.01
N SER A 79 10.60 9.78 -20.74
CA SER A 79 11.14 8.52 -21.31
C SER A 79 11.05 7.32 -20.37
N SER A 80 10.31 6.33 -20.92
CA SER A 80 10.39 4.86 -20.76
C SER A 80 10.94 4.25 -19.46
N SER A 81 10.08 3.57 -18.75
CA SER A 81 10.07 2.11 -18.53
C SER A 81 8.99 1.73 -17.53
N LYS A 82 8.26 0.66 -17.82
CA LYS A 82 7.29 0.03 -16.92
C LYS A 82 7.96 -0.27 -15.58
N SER A 83 7.68 0.53 -14.58
CA SER A 83 7.99 0.26 -13.18
C SER A 83 6.74 0.56 -12.36
N ASP A 84 6.39 -0.38 -11.52
CA ASP A 84 5.27 -0.40 -10.59
C ASP A 84 4.78 0.98 -10.12
N GLU A 85 3.46 1.12 -10.07
CA GLU A 85 2.73 2.32 -9.64
C GLU A 85 3.17 2.84 -8.26
N SER A 86 3.60 1.93 -7.37
CA SER A 86 4.18 2.25 -6.07
C SER A 86 5.46 3.09 -6.15
N THR A 87 6.26 2.92 -7.21
CA THR A 87 7.48 3.73 -7.44
C THR A 87 7.18 5.16 -7.89
N ALA A 88 6.03 5.41 -8.52
CA ALA A 88 5.65 6.75 -8.97
C ALA A 88 5.36 7.70 -7.79
N VAL A 89 4.81 7.18 -6.69
CA VAL A 89 4.50 7.95 -5.46
C VAL A 89 5.76 8.55 -4.84
N PHE A 90 6.89 7.87 -4.97
CA PHE A 90 8.17 8.28 -4.38
C PHE A 90 9.09 9.02 -5.35
N LYS A 91 8.63 9.35 -6.57
CA LYS A 91 9.40 10.18 -7.49
C LYS A 91 9.36 11.66 -7.07
N ALA A 92 10.54 12.29 -7.10
CA ALA A 92 10.71 13.72 -6.82
C ALA A 92 10.11 14.20 -5.50
N PHE A 93 10.08 13.33 -4.47
CA PHE A 93 9.60 13.75 -3.16
C PHE A 93 10.62 14.63 -2.42
N LYS A 94 10.11 15.46 -1.55
CA LYS A 94 10.88 16.18 -0.54
C LYS A 94 10.19 15.98 0.81
N GLY A 95 10.99 15.64 1.81
CA GLY A 95 10.52 15.42 3.16
C GLY A 95 11.63 15.69 4.16
N LYS A 96 11.40 15.32 5.39
CA LYS A 96 12.39 15.39 6.46
C LYS A 96 12.45 14.06 7.19
N ASP A 97 13.60 13.76 7.78
CA ASP A 97 13.64 12.75 8.82
C ASP A 97 13.08 13.33 10.14
N LEU A 98 12.87 12.46 11.13
CA LEU A 98 12.34 12.92 12.42
C LEU A 98 13.30 13.83 13.20
N ASP A 99 14.55 13.94 12.77
CA ASP A 99 15.54 14.86 13.34
C ASP A 99 15.57 16.21 12.63
N GLY A 100 14.74 16.37 11.59
CA GLY A 100 14.57 17.61 10.85
C GLY A 100 15.52 17.78 9.67
N ASN A 101 16.34 16.76 9.34
CA ASN A 101 17.20 16.79 8.17
C ASN A 101 16.38 16.59 6.89
N ASP A 102 16.72 17.35 5.85
CA ASP A 102 16.05 17.23 4.56
C ASP A 102 16.37 15.89 3.89
N VAL A 103 15.33 15.26 3.32
CA VAL A 103 15.41 13.99 2.59
C VAL A 103 14.66 14.14 1.28
N ASP A 104 15.23 13.62 0.22
CA ASP A 104 14.65 13.61 -1.12
C ASP A 104 14.71 12.22 -1.77
N ASP A 105 14.26 12.11 -3.00
CA ASP A 105 14.19 10.88 -3.79
C ASP A 105 15.57 10.23 -4.05
N SER A 106 16.67 10.96 -3.86
CA SER A 106 18.01 10.38 -3.92
C SER A 106 18.23 9.28 -2.87
N LEU A 107 17.42 9.25 -1.80
CA LEU A 107 17.39 8.17 -0.82
C LEU A 107 17.15 6.82 -1.50
N PHE A 108 16.13 6.74 -2.38
CA PHE A 108 15.80 5.51 -3.10
C PHE A 108 16.82 5.17 -4.20
N ALA A 109 17.34 6.20 -4.88
CA ALA A 109 18.32 6.01 -5.96
C ALA A 109 19.65 5.41 -5.47
N LYS A 110 19.99 5.57 -4.20
CA LYS A 110 21.20 5.01 -3.59
C LYS A 110 21.09 3.53 -3.24
N ASN A 111 19.86 3.03 -3.10
CA ASN A 111 19.59 1.70 -2.60
C ASN A 111 19.22 0.75 -3.75
N LYS A 112 19.66 -0.51 -3.65
CA LYS A 112 19.20 -1.57 -4.55
C LYS A 112 17.75 -1.96 -4.26
N VAL A 113 17.34 -1.84 -2.99
CA VAL A 113 15.99 -2.05 -2.52
C VAL A 113 15.74 -1.15 -1.31
N THR A 114 14.56 -0.55 -1.24
CA THR A 114 14.09 0.19 -0.07
C THR A 114 12.74 -0.38 0.33
N VAL A 115 12.63 -0.80 1.57
CA VAL A 115 11.38 -1.27 2.16
C VAL A 115 10.75 -0.10 2.91
N VAL A 116 9.55 0.31 2.52
CA VAL A 116 8.83 1.42 3.16
C VAL A 116 7.71 0.88 4.01
N ASN A 117 7.78 1.14 5.33
CA ASN A 117 6.78 0.73 6.30
C ASN A 117 5.97 1.93 6.76
N PHE A 118 4.64 1.86 6.59
CA PHE A 118 3.70 2.87 7.07
C PHE A 118 3.08 2.40 8.38
N TRP A 119 3.10 3.29 9.39
CA TRP A 119 2.63 2.99 10.73
C TRP A 119 2.07 4.24 11.43
N PHE A 120 1.44 4.07 12.59
CA PHE A 120 1.06 5.17 13.48
C PHE A 120 1.21 4.76 14.95
N SER A 121 1.32 5.74 15.83
CA SER A 121 1.71 5.54 17.24
C SER A 121 0.72 4.67 18.03
N GLY A 122 -0.57 4.79 17.75
CA GLY A 122 -1.63 3.98 18.38
C GLY A 122 -1.79 2.56 17.83
N CYS A 123 -1.09 2.20 16.77
CA CYS A 123 -1.18 0.90 16.11
C CYS A 123 -0.34 -0.15 16.85
N LYS A 124 -0.95 -0.92 17.75
CA LYS A 124 -0.25 -1.97 18.52
C LYS A 124 0.48 -2.99 17.65
N PRO A 125 -0.11 -3.58 16.59
CA PRO A 125 0.62 -4.49 15.71
C PRO A 125 1.80 -3.83 15.02
N CYS A 126 1.67 -2.56 14.57
CA CYS A 126 2.77 -1.82 13.97
C CYS A 126 3.94 -1.66 14.93
N VAL A 127 3.65 -1.20 16.16
CA VAL A 127 4.67 -1.03 17.20
C VAL A 127 5.36 -2.36 17.51
N GLY A 128 4.61 -3.47 17.50
CA GLY A 128 5.15 -4.81 17.77
C GLY A 128 6.13 -5.33 16.71
N GLU A 129 6.14 -4.79 15.48
CA GLU A 129 7.05 -5.23 14.43
C GLU A 129 8.29 -4.33 14.25
N LEU A 130 8.33 -3.14 14.88
CA LEU A 130 9.43 -2.17 14.69
C LEU A 130 10.82 -2.75 14.98
N SER A 131 10.97 -3.57 16.01
CA SER A 131 12.24 -4.23 16.32
C SER A 131 12.66 -5.21 15.22
N LYS A 132 11.71 -5.96 14.64
CA LYS A 132 11.98 -6.89 13.53
C LYS A 132 12.33 -6.15 12.24
N LEU A 133 11.66 -5.01 11.99
CA LEU A 133 12.01 -4.13 10.87
C LEU A 133 13.41 -3.54 11.03
N ASN A 134 13.84 -3.25 12.28
CA ASN A 134 15.20 -2.84 12.54
C ASN A 134 16.21 -3.94 12.24
N GLU A 135 15.95 -5.19 12.65
CA GLU A 135 16.79 -6.34 12.29
C GLU A 135 16.86 -6.55 10.77
N LEU A 136 15.74 -6.38 10.08
CA LEU A 136 15.69 -6.42 8.61
C LEU A 136 16.54 -5.30 8.00
N ASN A 137 16.45 -4.08 8.55
CA ASN A 137 17.24 -2.93 8.10
C ASN A 137 18.74 -3.20 8.16
N GLU A 138 19.23 -3.77 9.26
CA GLU A 138 20.65 -4.12 9.39
C GLU A 138 21.09 -5.14 8.32
N LYS A 139 20.28 -6.16 8.05
CA LYS A 139 20.55 -7.15 6.99
C LYS A 139 20.51 -6.51 5.60
N LEU A 140 19.54 -5.64 5.34
CA LEU A 140 19.40 -4.97 4.03
C LEU A 140 20.58 -4.03 3.77
N LYS A 141 21.08 -3.33 4.77
CA LYS A 141 22.25 -2.46 4.64
C LYS A 141 23.49 -3.22 4.13
N GLU A 142 23.72 -4.44 4.58
CA GLU A 142 24.81 -5.29 4.10
C GLU A 142 24.68 -5.63 2.60
N MET A 143 23.43 -5.63 2.09
CA MET A 143 23.11 -5.94 0.69
C MET A 143 22.93 -4.68 -0.19
N GLY A 144 23.08 -3.49 0.40
CA GLY A 144 22.89 -2.20 -0.28
C GLY A 144 21.43 -1.75 -0.37
N GLY A 145 20.60 -2.15 0.60
CA GLY A 145 19.23 -1.68 0.79
C GLY A 145 19.01 -1.05 2.17
N GLU A 146 17.82 -0.57 2.44
CA GLU A 146 17.42 -0.09 3.76
C GLU A 146 15.92 -0.20 4.00
N VAL A 147 15.51 -0.13 5.27
CA VAL A 147 14.12 0.07 5.68
C VAL A 147 13.92 1.56 6.00
N VAL A 148 12.78 2.09 5.56
CA VAL A 148 12.34 3.46 5.85
C VAL A 148 10.94 3.41 6.46
N GLY A 149 10.74 4.06 7.59
CA GLY A 149 9.43 4.21 8.22
C GLY A 149 8.76 5.53 7.81
N ILE A 150 7.45 5.52 7.71
CA ILE A 150 6.62 6.72 7.59
C ILE A 150 5.52 6.61 8.64
N ASN A 151 5.60 7.46 9.66
CA ASN A 151 4.57 7.52 10.68
C ASN A 151 3.54 8.60 10.32
N THR A 152 2.28 8.21 10.17
CA THR A 152 1.21 9.12 9.73
C THR A 152 0.87 10.21 10.75
N ASP A 153 1.17 10.00 12.04
CA ASP A 153 0.97 11.02 13.08
C ASP A 153 2.02 12.15 13.01
N THR A 154 3.12 11.94 12.25
CA THR A 154 4.20 12.92 12.09
C THR A 154 4.04 13.83 10.88
N LEU A 155 3.04 13.59 10.02
CA LEU A 155 2.78 14.40 8.84
C LEU A 155 2.68 15.89 9.19
N ASP A 156 3.04 16.75 8.25
CA ASP A 156 3.11 18.21 8.41
C ASP A 156 4.09 18.67 9.50
N ASN A 157 5.10 17.85 9.79
CA ASN A 157 6.07 18.06 10.87
C ASN A 157 5.41 18.25 12.25
N ASN A 158 4.33 17.51 12.53
CA ASN A 158 3.65 17.54 13.81
C ASN A 158 4.61 17.18 14.95
N GLU A 159 5.03 18.17 15.72
CA GLU A 159 6.03 18.03 16.78
C GLU A 159 5.62 17.02 17.87
N ALA A 160 4.34 16.97 18.22
CA ALA A 160 3.82 16.04 19.22
C ALA A 160 3.92 14.59 18.70
N GLY A 161 3.50 14.35 17.45
CA GLY A 161 3.61 13.05 16.78
C GLY A 161 5.07 12.61 16.60
N ILE A 162 5.95 13.53 16.21
CA ILE A 162 7.39 13.27 16.08
C ILE A 162 8.00 12.85 17.42
N LYS A 163 7.66 13.55 18.50
CA LYS A 163 8.15 13.21 19.84
C LYS A 163 7.69 11.82 20.25
N GLU A 164 6.40 11.52 20.10
CA GLU A 164 5.82 10.22 20.46
C GLU A 164 6.43 9.09 19.60
N ALA A 165 6.53 9.29 18.29
CA ALA A 165 7.16 8.31 17.39
C ALA A 165 8.60 8.00 17.80
N LYS A 166 9.42 9.01 18.13
CA LYS A 166 10.77 8.82 18.62
C LYS A 166 10.86 8.04 19.94
N GLU A 167 9.95 8.30 20.87
CA GLU A 167 9.87 7.56 22.14
C GLU A 167 9.54 6.09 21.90
N ILE A 168 8.58 5.81 21.01
CA ILE A 168 8.20 4.44 20.63
C ILE A 168 9.36 3.72 19.93
N LEU A 169 9.97 4.34 18.92
CA LEU A 169 11.12 3.76 18.19
C LEU A 169 12.25 3.41 19.16
N LYS A 170 12.58 4.33 20.08
CA LYS A 170 13.59 4.10 21.11
C LYS A 170 13.22 2.95 22.04
N ALA A 171 11.98 2.87 22.48
CA ALA A 171 11.49 1.80 23.36
C ALA A 171 11.53 0.43 22.68
N GLN A 172 11.33 0.38 21.34
CA GLN A 172 11.42 -0.85 20.54
C GLN A 172 12.83 -1.17 20.04
N GLY A 173 13.83 -0.34 20.38
CA GLY A 173 15.20 -0.51 19.89
C GLY A 173 15.34 -0.33 18.38
N ALA A 174 14.41 0.38 17.76
CA ALA A 174 14.40 0.65 16.33
C ALA A 174 15.12 1.96 16.02
N SER A 175 16.14 1.90 15.16
CA SER A 175 16.99 3.04 14.78
C SER A 175 17.00 3.31 13.27
N TYR A 176 16.22 2.57 12.49
CA TYR A 176 16.09 2.81 11.06
C TYR A 176 15.36 4.14 10.79
N LYS A 177 15.68 4.73 9.65
CA LYS A 177 15.21 6.06 9.29
C LYS A 177 13.69 6.12 9.22
N ASN A 178 13.11 7.11 9.87
CA ASN A 178 11.69 7.44 9.75
C ASN A 178 11.54 8.84 9.19
N LEU A 179 10.58 9.01 8.26
CA LEU A 179 10.37 10.23 7.50
C LEU A 179 9.01 10.85 7.81
N THR A 180 8.95 12.16 7.66
CA THR A 180 7.73 12.97 7.68
C THR A 180 7.62 13.79 6.40
N PHE A 181 6.40 14.05 5.97
CA PHE A 181 6.06 14.75 4.73
C PHE A 181 4.95 15.75 4.98
N ASP A 182 4.83 16.72 4.05
CA ASP A 182 3.62 17.51 3.91
C ASP A 182 2.45 16.61 3.49
N SER A 183 1.32 16.70 4.18
CA SER A 183 0.12 15.89 3.92
C SER A 183 -0.44 16.09 2.50
N ASN A 184 -0.17 17.24 1.88
CA ASN A 184 -0.57 17.54 0.50
C ASN A 184 0.43 17.02 -0.55
N SER A 185 1.63 16.56 -0.12
CA SER A 185 2.59 15.93 -1.02
C SER A 185 2.05 14.60 -1.56
N THR A 186 2.65 14.08 -2.63
CA THR A 186 2.27 12.78 -3.20
C THR A 186 2.38 11.65 -2.18
N VAL A 187 3.49 11.62 -1.42
CA VAL A 187 3.71 10.62 -0.36
C VAL A 187 2.75 10.83 0.81
N GLY A 188 2.49 12.09 1.22
CA GLY A 188 1.55 12.41 2.29
C GLY A 188 0.12 11.99 1.97
N LYS A 189 -0.35 12.25 0.75
CA LYS A 189 -1.65 11.79 0.26
C LYS A 189 -1.74 10.28 0.19
N TYR A 190 -0.69 9.61 -0.29
CA TYR A 190 -0.63 8.15 -0.29
C TYR A 190 -0.73 7.60 1.14
N ALA A 191 0.06 8.11 2.07
CA ALA A 191 0.03 7.71 3.47
C ALA A 191 -1.35 7.94 4.12
N GLY A 192 -2.00 9.06 3.82
CA GLY A 192 -3.34 9.40 4.31
C GLY A 192 -4.46 8.51 3.75
N ASN A 193 -4.24 7.85 2.63
CA ASN A 193 -5.21 6.95 2.00
C ASN A 193 -5.01 5.47 2.37
N ILE A 194 -4.01 5.14 3.18
CA ILE A 194 -3.80 3.77 3.66
C ILE A 194 -4.94 3.37 4.59
N MET A 195 -5.68 2.33 4.22
CA MET A 195 -6.87 1.87 4.94
C MET A 195 -6.56 0.84 6.03
N ALA A 196 -5.41 0.22 6.00
CA ALA A 196 -5.01 -0.81 6.96
C ALA A 196 -3.55 -0.62 7.38
N PHE A 197 -3.27 -0.81 8.68
CA PHE A 197 -1.92 -0.71 9.24
C PHE A 197 -1.57 -1.99 10.04
N PRO A 198 -0.29 -2.41 10.01
CA PRO A 198 0.81 -1.84 9.22
C PRO A 198 0.67 -2.12 7.72
N THR A 199 1.22 -1.24 6.89
CA THR A 199 1.38 -1.46 5.44
C THR A 199 2.85 -1.34 5.08
N THR A 200 3.37 -2.30 4.32
CA THR A 200 4.77 -2.33 3.87
C THR A 200 4.83 -2.51 2.35
N VAL A 201 5.63 -1.69 1.68
CA VAL A 201 5.85 -1.69 0.24
C VAL A 201 7.33 -1.70 -0.11
#